data_7861e562ec6eb21ee9b28470a9c9303a
#
_entry.id   7861e562ec6eb21ee9b28470a9c9303a
#
_cell.length_a   1.000
_cell.length_b   1.000
_cell.length_c   1.000
_cell.angle_alpha   90.00
_cell.angle_beta   90.00
_cell.angle_gamma   90.00
#
_symmetry.space_group_name_H-M   'P 1'
#
loop_
_entity.id
_entity.type
_entity.pdbx_description
1 polymer ?
#
loop_
_entity_poly.entity_id
_entity_poly.type
_entity_poly.pdbx_seq_one_letter_code
_entity_poly.pdbx_strand_id
1 'polypeptide(L)'
;DKAGNSIIRPDARYAEMTLHQMWEVSYLRIRNIRIQGDSAAISFHDPEAKIQFERPWPSPMYNCEHNSPFFISNALPLLDKPGEWYHDIRTHKLYYMPRKGERMDVAAPALETLVKFEGTREKMVDAVTFRNVNFEVTTWNRPSYKGHVPLQAGMFITEGYKLRPSIDRVNNHKLDNQDWLGRPAAAVELRYASRAVFDSCSFGHL
;
A
#
# COMPACT_ATOMS: atom_id res chain seq x y z
N ASP A 1 -4.36 6.83 26.98
CA ASP A 1 -5.05 7.34 28.15
C ASP A 1 -4.16 8.36 28.88
N LYS A 2 -4.68 8.97 29.96
CA LYS A 2 -3.94 9.98 30.75
C LYS A 2 -2.62 9.48 31.35
N ALA A 3 -2.41 8.17 31.41
CA ALA A 3 -1.17 7.53 31.88
C ALA A 3 -0.14 7.28 30.76
N GLY A 4 -0.38 7.76 29.53
CA GLY A 4 0.50 7.58 28.40
C GLY A 4 0.48 6.16 27.81
N ASN A 5 -0.51 5.34 28.17
CA ASN A 5 -0.69 4.03 27.59
C ASN A 5 -1.22 4.12 26.16
N SER A 6 -1.01 3.06 25.39
CA SER A 6 -1.59 2.96 24.06
C SER A 6 -3.12 3.05 24.09
N ILE A 7 -3.68 3.79 23.15
CA ILE A 7 -5.14 3.83 22.93
C ILE A 7 -5.57 2.85 21.84
N ILE A 8 -4.65 2.10 21.25
CA ILE A 8 -4.99 1.06 20.29
C ILE A 8 -5.72 -0.06 21.02
N ARG A 9 -6.97 -0.27 20.64
CA ARG A 9 -7.82 -1.36 21.11
C ARG A 9 -7.69 -2.57 20.17
N PRO A 10 -8.12 -3.77 20.60
CA PRO A 10 -8.10 -4.95 19.74
C PRO A 10 -8.84 -4.80 18.42
N ASP A 11 -9.90 -4.00 18.39
CA ASP A 11 -10.71 -3.66 17.22
C ASP A 11 -10.09 -2.59 16.30
N ALA A 12 -9.03 -1.94 16.76
CA ALA A 12 -8.25 -0.97 15.99
C ALA A 12 -6.80 -1.41 15.75
N ARG A 13 -6.46 -2.67 16.05
CA ARG A 13 -5.09 -3.22 15.94
C ARG A 13 -4.53 -3.22 14.51
N TYR A 14 -5.38 -3.12 13.52
CA TYR A 14 -5.01 -3.08 12.10
C TYR A 14 -5.19 -1.68 11.51
N ALA A 15 -5.34 -0.67 12.35
CA ALA A 15 -5.46 0.70 11.89
C ALA A 15 -4.25 1.11 11.05
N GLU A 16 -4.53 1.81 9.99
CA GLU A 16 -3.55 2.30 9.02
C GLU A 16 -3.67 3.81 8.90
N MET A 17 -2.53 4.47 8.70
CA MET A 17 -2.48 5.87 8.35
C MET A 17 -2.12 6.01 6.88
N THR A 18 -2.97 6.68 6.14
CA THR A 18 -2.64 7.19 4.80
C THR A 18 -2.03 8.57 4.97
N LEU A 19 -0.75 8.70 4.62
CA LEU A 19 0.02 9.93 4.75
C LEU A 19 0.24 10.53 3.37
N HIS A 20 -0.35 11.72 3.13
CA HIS A 20 -0.16 12.46 1.89
C HIS A 20 1.09 13.30 1.97
N GLN A 21 1.94 13.18 1.00
CA GLN A 21 3.19 13.89 0.88
C GLN A 21 3.22 14.65 -0.44
N MET A 22 4.25 15.48 -0.66
CA MET A 22 4.32 16.37 -1.81
C MET A 22 4.22 15.61 -3.16
N TRP A 23 4.77 14.39 -3.25
CA TRP A 23 4.80 13.61 -4.50
C TRP A 23 4.37 12.17 -4.34
N GLU A 24 3.97 11.77 -3.14
CA GLU A 24 3.68 10.38 -2.86
C GLU A 24 2.63 10.21 -1.76
N VAL A 25 2.05 9.02 -1.69
CA VAL A 25 1.13 8.63 -0.63
C VAL A 25 1.67 7.37 0.01
N SER A 26 1.94 7.42 1.32
CA SER A 26 2.39 6.26 2.08
C SER A 26 1.25 5.66 2.90
N TYR A 27 1.25 4.33 3.01
CA TYR A 27 0.33 3.57 3.89
C TYR A 27 1.14 2.96 5.02
N LEU A 28 0.88 3.41 6.23
CA LEU A 28 1.67 3.08 7.42
C LEU A 28 0.78 2.38 8.44
N ARG A 29 1.10 1.14 8.81
CA ARG A 29 0.36 0.40 9.84
C ARG A 29 0.67 0.97 11.21
N ILE A 30 -0.36 1.36 11.95
CA ILE A 30 -0.22 1.98 13.27
C ILE A 30 0.08 0.91 14.31
N ARG A 31 1.22 1.06 14.98
CA ARG A 31 1.62 0.19 16.09
C ARG A 31 1.08 0.68 17.43
N ASN A 32 1.12 2.00 17.64
CA ASN A 32 0.73 2.60 18.90
C ASN A 32 0.33 4.06 18.73
N ILE A 33 -0.63 4.51 19.52
CA ILE A 33 -1.02 5.91 19.66
C ILE A 33 -0.99 6.26 21.14
N ARG A 34 -0.29 7.33 21.51
CA ARG A 34 -0.24 7.88 22.87
C ARG A 34 -0.70 9.33 22.86
N ILE A 35 -1.64 9.66 23.71
CA ILE A 35 -2.08 11.04 23.88
C ILE A 35 -1.12 11.77 24.82
N GLN A 36 -0.70 12.97 24.44
CA GLN A 36 0.21 13.84 25.17
C GLN A 36 -0.37 15.27 25.17
N GLY A 37 -1.18 15.58 26.17
CA GLY A 37 -1.93 16.86 26.19
C GLY A 37 -2.84 17.01 25.00
N ASP A 38 -2.64 18.03 24.18
CA ASP A 38 -3.40 18.31 22.96
C ASP A 38 -2.80 17.64 21.71
N SER A 39 -1.78 16.82 21.90
CA SER A 39 -1.09 16.13 20.81
C SER A 39 -1.21 14.61 20.94
N ALA A 40 -0.96 13.91 19.85
CA ALA A 40 -0.85 12.46 19.83
C ALA A 40 0.47 12.02 19.21
N ALA A 41 1.21 11.17 19.90
CA ALA A 41 2.39 10.51 19.37
C ALA A 41 1.97 9.17 18.75
N ILE A 42 2.19 9.02 17.45
CA ILE A 42 1.85 7.83 16.68
C ILE A 42 3.15 7.12 16.29
N SER A 43 3.21 5.83 16.52
CA SER A 43 4.31 4.98 16.04
C SER A 43 3.77 3.90 15.10
N PHE A 44 4.60 3.49 14.18
CA PHE A 44 4.24 2.57 13.11
C PHE A 44 5.01 1.26 13.20
N HIS A 45 4.56 0.27 12.46
CA HIS A 45 5.26 -1.01 12.32
C HIS A 45 6.43 -0.90 11.34
N ASP A 46 7.40 -1.79 11.49
CA ASP A 46 8.44 -2.00 10.49
C ASP A 46 7.93 -2.99 9.40
N PRO A 47 8.44 -2.89 8.19
CA PRO A 47 9.58 -2.06 7.73
C PRO A 47 9.22 -0.61 7.37
N GLU A 48 7.93 -0.29 7.23
CA GLU A 48 7.48 1.02 6.71
C GLU A 48 7.88 2.20 7.60
N ALA A 49 7.87 2.03 8.93
CA ALA A 49 8.30 3.08 9.86
C ALA A 49 9.75 3.49 9.59
N LYS A 50 10.65 2.53 9.54
CA LYS A 50 12.06 2.76 9.27
C LYS A 50 12.27 3.38 7.89
N ILE A 51 11.62 2.85 6.87
CA ILE A 51 11.73 3.35 5.51
C ILE A 51 11.24 4.81 5.44
N GLN A 52 10.10 5.12 6.03
CA GLN A 52 9.47 6.43 5.91
C GLN A 52 10.22 7.53 6.67
N PHE A 53 10.70 7.24 7.88
CA PHE A 53 11.20 8.25 8.78
C PHE A 53 12.73 8.29 8.91
N GLU A 54 13.42 7.24 8.50
CA GLU A 54 14.88 7.19 8.52
C GLU A 54 15.51 7.46 7.13
N ARG A 55 14.71 7.49 6.07
CA ARG A 55 15.24 7.81 4.74
C ARG A 55 15.67 9.27 4.67
N PRO A 56 16.81 9.57 4.06
CA PRO A 56 17.32 10.94 4.00
C PRO A 56 16.52 11.84 3.08
N TRP A 57 15.66 11.30 2.21
CA TRP A 57 14.86 12.08 1.27
C TRP A 57 13.74 11.24 0.62
N PRO A 58 12.54 11.84 0.44
CA PRO A 58 12.06 13.02 1.14
C PRO A 58 11.56 12.66 2.54
N SER A 59 11.65 13.57 3.47
CA SER A 59 10.93 13.46 4.73
C SER A 59 9.43 13.68 4.50
N PRO A 60 8.56 13.19 5.37
CA PRO A 60 7.12 13.44 5.27
C PRO A 60 6.84 14.95 5.32
N MET A 61 6.45 15.51 4.19
CA MET A 61 6.02 16.90 4.10
C MET A 61 5.03 17.07 2.95
N TYR A 62 4.04 17.90 3.16
CA TYR A 62 3.09 18.30 2.15
C TYR A 62 3.44 19.65 1.55
N ASN A 63 3.91 20.57 2.37
CA ASN A 63 4.29 21.92 2.00
C ASN A 63 5.57 22.34 2.71
N CYS A 64 6.02 23.58 2.47
CA CYS A 64 7.20 24.15 3.11
C CYS A 64 7.05 24.34 4.64
N GLU A 65 5.86 24.19 5.18
CA GLU A 65 5.56 24.29 6.62
C GLU A 65 5.67 22.94 7.34
N HIS A 66 6.10 21.88 6.66
CA HIS A 66 6.25 20.52 7.20
C HIS A 66 4.95 19.86 7.65
N ASN A 67 3.80 20.28 7.10
CA ASN A 67 2.52 19.67 7.36
C ASN A 67 2.20 18.61 6.28
N SER A 68 1.86 17.42 6.73
CA SER A 68 1.41 16.32 5.85
C SER A 68 -0.01 15.94 6.21
N PRO A 69 -1.00 16.19 5.35
CA PRO A 69 -2.36 15.70 5.57
C PRO A 69 -2.37 14.19 5.68
N PHE A 70 -3.21 13.69 6.55
CA PHE A 70 -3.37 12.26 6.74
C PHE A 70 -4.81 11.92 7.13
N PHE A 71 -5.16 10.66 6.97
CA PHE A 71 -6.35 10.07 7.59
C PHE A 71 -6.02 8.67 8.13
N ILE A 72 -6.84 8.23 9.09
CA ILE A 72 -6.73 6.90 9.68
C ILE A 72 -7.90 6.06 9.18
N SER A 73 -7.62 4.82 8.81
CA SER A 73 -8.58 3.85 8.30
C SER A 73 -8.37 2.48 8.93
N ASN A 74 -9.15 1.51 8.48
CA ASN A 74 -9.05 0.10 8.84
C ASN A 74 -9.16 -0.16 10.35
N ALA A 75 -10.13 0.51 10.99
CA ALA A 75 -10.49 0.26 12.38
C ALA A 75 -12.02 0.21 12.54
N LEU A 76 -12.53 -0.78 13.24
CA LEU A 76 -13.98 -0.96 13.43
C LEU A 76 -14.69 0.27 14.04
N PRO A 77 -14.08 1.00 14.99
CA PRO A 77 -14.69 2.22 15.53
C PRO A 77 -14.87 3.38 14.53
N LEU A 78 -14.23 3.29 13.36
CA LEU A 78 -14.36 4.28 12.29
C LEU A 78 -15.46 3.91 11.27
N LEU A 79 -16.15 2.80 11.48
CA LEU A 79 -17.29 2.38 10.66
C LEU A 79 -18.54 3.11 11.17
N ASP A 80 -18.73 4.36 10.77
CA ASP A 80 -19.76 5.24 11.31
C ASP A 80 -20.70 5.86 10.25
N LYS A 81 -20.45 5.60 8.96
CA LYS A 81 -21.24 6.15 7.85
C LYS A 81 -21.66 5.11 6.82
N PRO A 82 -22.84 5.26 6.21
CA PRO A 82 -23.28 4.38 5.14
C PRO A 82 -22.34 4.35 3.95
N GLY A 83 -21.97 3.16 3.51
CA GLY A 83 -21.02 2.89 2.42
C GLY A 83 -19.61 2.59 2.90
N GLU A 84 -19.34 2.69 4.18
CA GLU A 84 -18.07 2.29 4.78
C GLU A 84 -18.03 0.80 5.04
N TRP A 85 -16.81 0.27 5.08
CA TRP A 85 -16.56 -1.13 5.37
C TRP A 85 -15.28 -1.33 6.20
N TYR A 86 -15.23 -2.44 6.92
CA TYR A 86 -14.09 -2.87 7.71
C TYR A 86 -13.87 -4.36 7.55
N HIS A 87 -12.64 -4.78 7.28
CA HIS A 87 -12.24 -6.17 7.23
C HIS A 87 -11.43 -6.55 8.46
N ASP A 88 -12.01 -7.35 9.35
CA ASP A 88 -11.25 -7.97 10.44
C ASP A 88 -10.43 -9.15 9.90
N ILE A 89 -9.17 -8.91 9.61
CA ILE A 89 -8.24 -9.91 9.06
C ILE A 89 -8.10 -11.12 10.00
N ARG A 90 -8.24 -10.93 11.31
CA ARG A 90 -8.09 -12.01 12.29
C ARG A 90 -9.27 -12.97 12.31
N THR A 91 -10.47 -12.47 12.14
CA THR A 91 -11.69 -13.27 12.16
C THR A 91 -12.23 -13.58 10.78
N HIS A 92 -11.59 -13.03 9.74
CA HIS A 92 -12.03 -13.10 8.33
C HIS A 92 -13.47 -12.61 8.13
N LYS A 93 -13.87 -11.61 8.92
CA LYS A 93 -15.21 -11.02 8.83
C LYS A 93 -15.14 -9.67 8.14
N LEU A 94 -16.01 -9.48 7.18
CA LEU A 94 -16.26 -8.19 6.54
C LEU A 94 -17.48 -7.55 7.20
N TYR A 95 -17.32 -6.33 7.67
CA TYR A 95 -18.38 -5.48 8.18
C TYR A 95 -18.64 -4.38 7.16
N TYR A 96 -19.88 -4.14 6.85
CA TYR A 96 -20.31 -3.11 5.92
C TYR A 96 -21.52 -2.37 6.44
N MET A 97 -21.53 -1.06 6.32
CA MET A 97 -22.68 -0.21 6.65
C MET A 97 -23.42 0.14 5.36
N PRO A 98 -24.54 -0.51 5.03
CA PRO A 98 -25.19 -0.31 3.74
C PRO A 98 -25.83 1.08 3.63
N ARG A 99 -25.85 1.61 2.40
CA ARG A 99 -26.63 2.79 2.08
C ARG A 99 -28.11 2.46 1.99
N LYS A 100 -28.96 3.45 2.24
CA LYS A 100 -30.42 3.25 2.16
C LYS A 100 -30.82 2.77 0.76
N GLY A 101 -31.50 1.63 0.68
CA GLY A 101 -31.96 1.04 -0.58
C GLY A 101 -30.88 0.35 -1.41
N GLU A 102 -29.68 0.21 -0.89
CA GLU A 102 -28.60 -0.49 -1.57
C GLU A 102 -28.88 -2.00 -1.63
N ARG A 103 -28.63 -2.60 -2.77
CA ARG A 103 -28.68 -4.05 -2.93
C ARG A 103 -27.36 -4.64 -2.41
N MET A 104 -27.47 -5.62 -1.53
CA MET A 104 -26.30 -6.32 -0.97
C MET A 104 -25.76 -7.36 -1.97
N ASP A 105 -25.12 -6.87 -3.03
CA ASP A 105 -24.42 -7.67 -4.03
C ASP A 105 -22.97 -7.19 -4.05
N VAL A 106 -22.11 -7.90 -3.34
CA VAL A 106 -20.72 -7.46 -3.10
C VAL A 106 -19.74 -8.50 -3.65
N ALA A 107 -18.70 -8.02 -4.30
CA ALA A 107 -17.55 -8.82 -4.71
C ALA A 107 -16.36 -8.48 -3.82
N ALA A 108 -15.77 -9.49 -3.20
CA ALA A 108 -14.54 -9.34 -2.42
C ALA A 108 -13.35 -9.88 -3.23
N PRO A 109 -12.34 -9.07 -3.52
CA PRO A 109 -11.17 -9.52 -4.27
C PRO A 109 -10.33 -10.50 -3.43
N ALA A 110 -9.81 -11.55 -4.10
CA ALA A 110 -8.95 -12.54 -3.46
C ALA A 110 -7.56 -12.62 -4.11
N LEU A 111 -7.43 -12.20 -5.37
CA LEU A 111 -6.20 -12.30 -6.13
C LEU A 111 -5.61 -10.92 -6.41
N GLU A 112 -4.29 -10.82 -6.31
CA GLU A 112 -3.55 -9.64 -6.76
C GLU A 112 -3.31 -9.67 -8.26
N THR A 113 -3.11 -10.86 -8.84
CA THR A 113 -2.87 -11.06 -10.27
C THR A 113 -3.84 -12.11 -10.83
N LEU A 114 -4.58 -11.74 -11.86
CA LEU A 114 -5.55 -12.61 -12.53
C LEU A 114 -4.90 -13.48 -13.61
N VAL A 115 -3.95 -12.89 -14.34
CA VAL A 115 -3.24 -13.57 -15.42
C VAL A 115 -1.75 -13.31 -15.28
N LYS A 116 -0.98 -14.39 -15.39
CA LYS A 116 0.47 -14.32 -15.34
C LYS A 116 1.08 -15.10 -16.50
N PHE A 117 1.86 -14.41 -17.33
CA PHE A 117 2.69 -15.02 -18.35
C PHE A 117 4.10 -15.14 -17.82
N GLU A 118 4.61 -16.36 -17.72
CA GLU A 118 5.97 -16.65 -17.26
C GLU A 118 6.74 -17.44 -18.30
N GLY A 119 7.33 -16.75 -19.25
CA GLY A 119 8.31 -17.32 -20.16
C GLY A 119 9.74 -17.23 -19.62
N THR A 120 10.67 -17.62 -20.43
CA THR A 120 12.11 -17.39 -20.24
C THR A 120 12.67 -16.64 -21.44
N ARG A 121 13.92 -16.20 -21.34
CA ARG A 121 14.61 -15.55 -22.47
C ARG A 121 14.72 -16.48 -23.68
N GLU A 122 14.89 -17.77 -23.43
CA GLU A 122 15.06 -18.80 -24.45
C GLU A 122 13.71 -19.33 -24.97
N LYS A 123 12.67 -19.25 -24.12
CA LYS A 123 11.32 -19.73 -24.46
C LYS A 123 10.27 -18.73 -23.98
N MET A 124 9.95 -17.80 -24.84
CA MET A 124 8.94 -16.80 -24.57
C MET A 124 7.53 -17.39 -24.66
N VAL A 125 6.61 -16.85 -23.88
CA VAL A 125 5.16 -17.04 -24.12
C VAL A 125 4.80 -16.21 -25.34
N ASP A 126 4.24 -16.84 -26.38
CA ASP A 126 4.09 -16.18 -27.67
C ASP A 126 2.68 -16.32 -28.23
N ALA A 127 2.22 -15.26 -28.92
CA ALA A 127 0.99 -15.22 -29.70
C ALA A 127 -0.29 -15.59 -28.90
N VAL A 128 -0.43 -15.09 -27.67
CA VAL A 128 -1.65 -15.26 -26.87
C VAL A 128 -2.60 -14.11 -27.11
N THR A 129 -3.86 -14.42 -27.40
CA THR A 129 -4.91 -13.41 -27.59
C THR A 129 -6.03 -13.61 -26.60
N PHE A 130 -6.36 -12.55 -25.85
CA PHE A 130 -7.62 -12.42 -25.12
C PHE A 130 -8.59 -11.57 -25.95
N ARG A 131 -9.82 -12.01 -26.06
CA ARG A 131 -10.86 -11.28 -26.78
C ARG A 131 -12.15 -11.26 -25.99
N ASN A 132 -12.73 -10.06 -25.84
CA ASN A 132 -13.99 -9.84 -25.11
C ASN A 132 -13.93 -10.36 -23.66
N VAL A 133 -12.79 -10.14 -22.96
CA VAL A 133 -12.60 -10.56 -21.57
C VAL A 133 -12.59 -9.33 -20.69
N ASN A 134 -13.32 -9.37 -19.57
CA ASN A 134 -13.25 -8.37 -18.53
C ASN A 134 -12.31 -8.86 -17.42
N PHE A 135 -11.30 -8.06 -17.09
CA PHE A 135 -10.39 -8.28 -15.97
C PHE A 135 -10.80 -7.34 -14.85
N GLU A 136 -11.35 -7.90 -13.77
CA GLU A 136 -11.98 -7.09 -12.73
C GLU A 136 -11.70 -7.64 -11.32
N VAL A 137 -11.79 -6.75 -10.33
CA VAL A 137 -11.84 -7.09 -8.92
C VAL A 137 -10.55 -7.77 -8.45
N THR A 138 -9.43 -7.05 -8.50
CA THR A 138 -8.18 -7.47 -7.85
C THR A 138 -7.99 -6.77 -6.52
N THR A 139 -7.00 -7.18 -5.77
CA THR A 139 -6.58 -6.57 -4.51
C THR A 139 -5.10 -6.29 -4.52
N TRP A 140 -4.65 -5.46 -3.61
CA TRP A 140 -3.25 -5.29 -3.31
C TRP A 140 -3.03 -5.32 -1.80
N ASN A 141 -2.55 -6.47 -1.31
CA ASN A 141 -2.52 -6.77 0.12
C ASN A 141 -1.31 -6.19 0.85
N ARG A 142 -0.26 -5.78 0.12
CA ARG A 142 0.99 -5.32 0.75
C ARG A 142 0.79 -4.20 1.77
N PRO A 143 0.00 -3.15 1.53
CA PRO A 143 -0.15 -2.07 2.49
C PRO A 143 -0.56 -2.56 3.88
N SER A 144 -1.53 -3.47 3.95
CA SER A 144 -2.05 -4.01 5.22
C SER A 144 -1.12 -5.02 5.90
N TYR A 145 -0.15 -5.59 5.18
CA TYR A 145 0.78 -6.57 5.76
C TYR A 145 2.18 -6.03 6.03
N LYS A 146 2.65 -5.08 5.25
CA LYS A 146 4.03 -4.57 5.31
C LYS A 146 4.13 -3.06 5.14
N GLY A 147 2.99 -2.35 5.12
CA GLY A 147 2.94 -0.95 4.76
C GLY A 147 3.38 -0.71 3.31
N HIS A 148 3.33 0.54 2.92
CA HIS A 148 3.77 0.97 1.60
C HIS A 148 4.43 2.34 1.70
N VAL A 149 5.68 2.41 1.28
CA VAL A 149 6.41 3.66 1.10
C VAL A 149 6.85 3.74 -0.34
N PRO A 150 6.23 4.60 -1.14
CA PRO A 150 6.47 4.65 -2.57
C PRO A 150 7.84 5.23 -2.91
N LEU A 151 8.24 4.98 -4.14
CA LEU A 151 9.36 5.58 -4.84
C LEU A 151 8.88 5.97 -6.23
N GLN A 152 9.68 6.75 -6.94
CA GLN A 152 9.38 7.16 -8.31
C GLN A 152 9.16 5.97 -9.26
N ALA A 153 8.49 6.22 -10.37
CA ALA A 153 8.23 5.25 -11.45
C ALA A 153 7.37 4.03 -11.04
N GLY A 154 6.42 4.22 -10.10
CA GLY A 154 5.50 3.16 -9.66
C GLY A 154 6.18 2.05 -8.85
N MET A 155 7.37 2.31 -8.33
CA MET A 155 8.08 1.40 -7.43
C MET A 155 7.80 1.76 -5.96
N PHE A 156 8.12 0.84 -5.06
CA PHE A 156 8.14 1.07 -3.63
C PHE A 156 9.39 0.46 -2.99
N ILE A 157 9.74 0.94 -1.81
CA ILE A 157 10.89 0.44 -1.07
C ILE A 157 10.44 -0.72 -0.19
N THR A 158 11.15 -1.85 -0.27
CA THR A 158 10.78 -3.09 0.44
C THR A 158 11.39 -3.19 1.82
N GLU A 159 12.57 -2.58 2.04
CA GLU A 159 13.35 -2.69 3.26
C GLU A 159 13.98 -1.36 3.63
N GLY A 160 14.46 -1.25 4.86
CA GLY A 160 15.21 -0.09 5.31
C GLY A 160 16.54 0.07 4.57
N TYR A 161 16.99 1.31 4.48
CA TYR A 161 18.19 1.64 3.71
C TYR A 161 19.48 1.14 4.32
N LYS A 162 20.45 0.95 3.42
CA LYS A 162 21.88 0.99 3.76
C LYS A 162 22.49 2.17 3.04
N LEU A 163 23.19 3.02 3.79
CA LEU A 163 24.01 4.06 3.19
C LEU A 163 25.26 3.39 2.61
N ARG A 164 25.57 3.66 1.34
CA ARG A 164 26.85 3.31 0.77
C ARG A 164 27.83 4.47 0.92
N PRO A 165 29.09 4.22 1.25
CA PRO A 165 30.14 5.19 1.05
C PRO A 165 30.15 5.57 -0.44
N SER A 166 29.95 6.84 -0.75
CA SER A 166 30.06 7.31 -2.13
C SER A 166 31.52 7.40 -2.54
N ILE A 167 31.81 6.98 -3.76
CA ILE A 167 33.10 7.23 -4.41
C ILE A 167 33.28 8.72 -4.68
N ASP A 168 32.18 9.43 -4.85
CA ASP A 168 32.15 10.86 -5.06
C ASP A 168 31.99 11.59 -3.72
N ARG A 169 32.96 12.42 -3.36
CA ARG A 169 32.97 13.21 -2.12
C ARG A 169 31.79 14.18 -2.00
N VAL A 170 31.16 14.55 -3.10
CA VAL A 170 30.01 15.46 -3.15
C VAL A 170 28.70 14.76 -2.79
N ASN A 171 28.62 13.44 -2.99
CA ASN A 171 27.41 12.65 -2.84
C ASN A 171 27.58 11.48 -1.87
N ASN A 172 28.29 11.67 -0.76
CA ASN A 172 28.63 10.62 0.20
C ASN A 172 27.45 10.03 1.00
N HIS A 173 26.22 10.44 0.70
CA HIS A 173 24.99 9.91 1.29
C HIS A 173 24.07 9.21 0.28
N LYS A 174 24.62 8.74 -0.84
CA LYS A 174 23.81 7.98 -1.81
C LYS A 174 23.32 6.67 -1.19
N LEU A 175 22.02 6.49 -1.32
CA LEU A 175 21.35 5.25 -0.97
C LEU A 175 21.59 4.22 -2.06
N ASP A 176 21.88 3.02 -1.62
CA ASP A 176 21.83 1.84 -2.47
C ASP A 176 20.51 1.11 -2.22
N ASN A 177 19.53 1.45 -3.03
CA ASN A 177 18.17 0.92 -2.90
C ASN A 177 17.84 -0.09 -4.00
N GLN A 178 18.74 -0.37 -4.92
CA GLN A 178 18.38 -1.11 -6.13
C GLN A 178 17.94 -2.54 -5.84
N ASP A 179 18.45 -3.13 -4.76
CA ASP A 179 18.11 -4.49 -4.35
C ASP A 179 16.85 -4.57 -3.49
N TRP A 180 16.30 -3.42 -3.06
CA TRP A 180 15.15 -3.36 -2.15
C TRP A 180 13.95 -2.65 -2.74
N LEU A 181 13.82 -2.73 -4.04
CA LEU A 181 12.68 -2.17 -4.76
C LEU A 181 11.67 -3.26 -5.07
N GLY A 182 10.40 -2.92 -4.91
CA GLY A 182 9.27 -3.71 -5.35
C GLY A 182 8.40 -2.93 -6.34
N ARG A 183 7.54 -3.64 -7.02
CA ARG A 183 6.46 -3.06 -7.82
C ARG A 183 5.14 -3.55 -7.29
N PRO A 184 4.08 -2.74 -7.32
CA PRO A 184 2.73 -3.22 -7.06
C PRO A 184 2.38 -4.40 -7.97
N ALA A 185 1.57 -5.30 -7.47
CA ALA A 185 1.01 -6.36 -8.29
C ALA A 185 0.20 -5.77 -9.45
N ALA A 186 0.20 -6.45 -10.57
CA ALA A 186 -0.60 -6.10 -11.72
C ALA A 186 -1.68 -7.16 -11.96
N ALA A 187 -2.88 -6.74 -12.34
CA ALA A 187 -3.95 -7.69 -12.70
C ALA A 187 -3.54 -8.64 -13.84
N VAL A 188 -2.72 -8.14 -14.76
CA VAL A 188 -2.08 -8.94 -15.81
C VAL A 188 -0.60 -8.68 -15.81
N GLU A 189 0.18 -9.71 -15.54
CA GLU A 189 1.65 -9.66 -15.54
C GLU A 189 2.19 -10.42 -16.77
N LEU A 190 3.04 -9.74 -17.54
CA LEU A 190 3.70 -10.31 -18.71
C LEU A 190 5.20 -10.35 -18.48
N ARG A 191 5.76 -11.55 -18.39
CA ARG A 191 7.21 -11.75 -18.25
C ARG A 191 7.71 -12.66 -19.35
N TYR A 192 8.65 -12.17 -20.14
CA TYR A 192 9.15 -12.86 -21.34
C TYR A 192 7.99 -13.34 -22.23
N ALA A 193 7.15 -12.41 -22.64
CA ALA A 193 6.03 -12.64 -23.54
C ALA A 193 6.19 -11.78 -24.79
N SER A 194 5.75 -12.32 -25.93
CA SER A 194 5.71 -11.61 -27.21
C SER A 194 4.35 -11.78 -27.88
N ARG A 195 3.97 -10.84 -28.69
CA ARG A 195 2.72 -10.83 -29.47
C ARG A 195 1.46 -11.14 -28.66
N ALA A 196 1.44 -10.68 -27.38
CA ALA A 196 0.22 -10.74 -26.57
C ALA A 196 -0.78 -9.68 -27.08
N VAL A 197 -2.01 -10.07 -27.30
CA VAL A 197 -3.09 -9.19 -27.80
C VAL A 197 -4.26 -9.21 -26.84
N PHE A 198 -4.76 -8.03 -26.50
CA PHE A 198 -6.00 -7.83 -25.73
C PHE A 198 -6.96 -7.08 -26.63
N ASP A 199 -7.87 -7.82 -27.26
CA ASP A 199 -8.84 -7.28 -28.22
C ASP A 199 -10.21 -7.15 -27.57
N SER A 200 -10.76 -5.95 -27.56
CA SER A 200 -12.07 -5.64 -26.96
C SER A 200 -12.19 -6.09 -25.49
N CYS A 201 -11.11 -5.95 -24.73
CA CYS A 201 -11.04 -6.28 -23.32
C CYS A 201 -11.30 -5.04 -22.46
N SER A 202 -11.84 -5.23 -21.24
CA SER A 202 -11.96 -4.18 -20.25
C SER A 202 -11.13 -4.50 -18.99
N PHE A 203 -10.69 -3.44 -18.31
CA PHE A 203 -9.97 -3.51 -17.04
C PHE A 203 -10.64 -2.55 -16.06
N GLY A 204 -11.12 -3.07 -14.94
CA GLY A 204 -11.85 -2.28 -13.96
C GLY A 204 -11.68 -2.80 -12.54
N HIS A 205 -11.79 -1.89 -11.58
CA HIS A 205 -11.69 -2.24 -10.15
C HIS A 205 -10.43 -3.05 -9.81
N LEU A 206 -9.27 -2.57 -10.29
CA LEU A 206 -7.96 -3.22 -10.15
C LEU A 206 -7.13 -2.58 -9.05
#